data_0f5a319a1fc6fea38e5f82138788118c
#
_entry.id   0f5a319a1fc6fea38e5f82138788118c
#
_cell.length_a   1.000
_cell.length_b   1.000
_cell.length_c   1.000
_cell.angle_alpha   90.00
_cell.angle_beta   90.00
_cell.angle_gamma   90.00
#
_symmetry.space_group_name_H-M   'P 1'
#
loop_
_entity.id
_entity.type
_entity.pdbx_description
1 polymer ?
#
loop_
_entity_poly.entity_id
_entity_poly.type
_entity_poly.pdbx_seq_one_letter_code
_entity_poly.pdbx_strand_id
1 'polypeptide(L)'
;MSALVPEIVSPVRDVTLEQLVSHRSGLPPLTASVGQRLAILSDIARRQNPWRYDRPALIAMMNQATLQPTKWFDYSNAGFALLGLALERASHRDFATLMAQRVFAPAGMQDAEVARHNTPASPTFTVGWSASGFPQQPWVMDAFAPAGGVRATIVDMAKYAQALLAGNLAGSEGMPPLFATDDPDSRVGYAWFTTRVRGREIVWHDGQSGGFAAMMAFDRQRQTAVVILSDTAWPVIGPAIKLLLAATPDEQEARNERN
;
A
#
# COMPACT_ATOMS: atom_id res chain seq x y z
N MET A 1 7.68 5.61 18.80
CA MET A 1 6.32 5.14 19.10
C MET A 1 5.83 5.52 20.48
N SER A 2 6.63 5.42 21.53
CA SER A 2 6.22 5.63 22.94
C SER A 2 5.43 6.92 23.19
N ALA A 3 5.73 8.01 22.50
CA ALA A 3 5.00 9.28 22.66
C ALA A 3 3.60 9.28 22.02
N LEU A 4 3.35 8.46 21.01
CA LEU A 4 2.10 8.45 20.24
C LEU A 4 1.19 7.28 20.65
N VAL A 5 1.78 6.13 20.98
CA VAL A 5 1.06 4.91 21.37
C VAL A 5 1.72 4.36 22.64
N PRO A 6 1.48 5.00 23.81
CA PRO A 6 2.12 4.65 25.09
C PRO A 6 1.77 3.24 25.58
N GLU A 7 0.68 2.64 25.06
CA GLU A 7 0.29 1.27 25.36
C GLU A 7 1.26 0.20 24.81
N ILE A 8 2.16 0.60 23.90
CA ILE A 8 3.21 -0.28 23.39
C ILE A 8 4.39 -0.22 24.36
N VAL A 9 4.64 -1.32 25.04
CA VAL A 9 5.69 -1.46 26.06
C VAL A 9 6.85 -2.37 25.62
N SER A 10 6.68 -3.10 24.52
CA SER A 10 7.72 -3.93 23.91
C SER A 10 8.82 -3.07 23.24
N PRO A 11 9.92 -3.65 22.72
CA PRO A 11 10.93 -2.91 21.98
C PRO A 11 10.39 -2.12 20.77
N VAL A 12 9.19 -2.43 20.29
CA VAL A 12 8.50 -1.67 19.22
C VAL A 12 8.24 -0.22 19.63
N ARG A 13 8.19 0.10 20.92
CA ARG A 13 8.08 1.47 21.45
C ARG A 13 9.15 2.44 20.95
N ASP A 14 10.32 1.94 20.58
CA ASP A 14 11.47 2.72 20.17
C ASP A 14 11.56 2.88 18.65
N VAL A 15 10.69 2.21 17.90
CA VAL A 15 10.60 2.35 16.43
C VAL A 15 10.12 3.75 16.05
N THR A 16 10.75 4.35 15.03
CA THR A 16 10.41 5.66 14.51
C THR A 16 9.36 5.60 13.39
N LEU A 17 8.68 6.72 13.12
CA LEU A 17 7.75 6.82 11.99
C LEU A 17 8.45 6.60 10.65
N GLU A 18 9.68 7.11 10.51
CA GLU A 18 10.50 6.90 9.32
C GLU A 18 10.80 5.41 9.07
N GLN A 19 11.16 4.68 10.13
CA GLN A 19 11.40 3.26 10.01
C GLN A 19 10.14 2.48 9.60
N LEU A 20 8.97 2.89 10.08
CA LEU A 20 7.70 2.28 9.69
C LEU A 20 7.38 2.55 8.22
N VAL A 21 7.39 3.83 7.80
CA VAL A 21 6.99 4.22 6.45
C VAL A 21 7.96 3.75 5.36
N SER A 22 9.20 3.47 5.73
CA SER A 22 10.23 2.94 4.81
C SER A 22 10.45 1.43 4.91
N HIS A 23 9.59 0.69 5.65
CA HIS A 23 9.72 -0.74 5.88
C HIS A 23 11.07 -1.17 6.49
N ARG A 24 11.60 -0.35 7.40
CA ARG A 24 12.91 -0.57 8.08
C ARG A 24 12.78 -0.71 9.58
N SER A 25 11.58 -1.01 10.05
CA SER A 25 11.28 -1.14 11.48
C SER A 25 11.73 -2.47 12.10
N GLY A 26 12.02 -3.48 11.28
CA GLY A 26 12.26 -4.84 11.75
C GLY A 26 10.99 -5.57 12.19
N LEU A 27 9.82 -4.96 12.01
CA LEU A 27 8.53 -5.65 12.21
C LEU A 27 8.31 -6.64 11.07
N PRO A 28 7.92 -7.89 11.36
CA PRO A 28 7.60 -8.86 10.32
C PRO A 28 6.36 -8.42 9.52
N PRO A 29 6.13 -8.99 8.32
CA PRO A 29 4.97 -8.68 7.48
C PRO A 29 3.64 -8.75 8.23
N LEU A 30 3.51 -9.72 9.13
CA LEU A 30 2.39 -9.89 10.03
C LEU A 30 2.86 -10.44 11.37
N THR A 31 2.64 -9.68 12.43
CA THR A 31 2.89 -10.09 13.81
C THR A 31 1.72 -10.94 14.31
N ALA A 32 1.64 -12.19 13.88
CA ALA A 32 0.56 -13.09 14.24
C ALA A 32 1.10 -14.36 14.91
N SER A 33 0.43 -14.81 15.95
CA SER A 33 0.67 -16.12 16.55
C SER A 33 0.39 -17.26 15.54
N VAL A 34 0.88 -18.44 15.81
CA VAL A 34 0.63 -19.62 14.95
C VAL A 34 -0.87 -19.84 14.75
N GLY A 35 -1.68 -19.75 15.82
CA GLY A 35 -3.13 -19.89 15.74
C GLY A 35 -3.78 -18.82 14.86
N GLN A 36 -3.35 -17.57 14.96
CA GLN A 36 -3.85 -16.47 14.11
C GLN A 36 -3.47 -16.69 12.63
N ARG A 37 -2.25 -17.14 12.34
CA ARG A 37 -1.84 -17.47 10.96
C ARG A 37 -2.66 -18.59 10.36
N LEU A 38 -2.96 -19.63 11.14
CA LEU A 38 -3.84 -20.72 10.71
C LEU A 38 -5.28 -20.24 10.47
N ALA A 39 -5.81 -19.34 11.31
CA ALA A 39 -7.13 -18.73 11.11
C ALA A 39 -7.17 -17.89 9.82
N ILE A 40 -6.16 -17.05 9.57
CA ILE A 40 -6.02 -16.27 8.33
C ILE A 40 -6.00 -17.20 7.10
N LEU A 41 -5.18 -18.25 7.12
CA LEU A 41 -5.12 -19.23 6.02
C LEU A 41 -6.45 -19.93 5.81
N SER A 42 -7.15 -20.28 6.89
CA SER A 42 -8.48 -20.87 6.84
C SER A 42 -9.51 -19.92 6.23
N ASP A 43 -9.50 -18.65 6.63
CA ASP A 43 -10.41 -17.63 6.07
C ASP A 43 -10.13 -17.41 4.57
N ILE A 44 -8.87 -17.31 4.18
CA ILE A 44 -8.47 -17.21 2.76
C ILE A 44 -8.96 -18.43 1.97
N ALA A 45 -8.75 -19.64 2.49
CA ALA A 45 -9.20 -20.88 1.85
C ALA A 45 -10.73 -20.94 1.71
N ARG A 46 -11.45 -20.36 2.66
CA ARG A 46 -12.93 -20.22 2.62
C ARG A 46 -13.39 -18.99 1.83
N ARG A 47 -12.48 -18.22 1.25
CA ARG A 47 -12.76 -16.99 0.49
C ARG A 47 -13.43 -15.89 1.32
N GLN A 48 -13.14 -15.89 2.62
CA GLN A 48 -13.65 -14.92 3.58
C GLN A 48 -12.63 -13.81 3.85
N ASN A 49 -13.11 -12.72 4.47
CA ASN A 49 -12.22 -11.65 4.93
C ASN A 49 -11.35 -12.15 6.11
N PRO A 50 -10.02 -12.22 5.98
CA PRO A 50 -9.14 -12.67 7.04
C PRO A 50 -8.78 -11.58 8.06
N TRP A 51 -9.15 -10.33 7.82
CA TRP A 51 -8.80 -9.19 8.62
C TRP A 51 -9.91 -8.91 9.65
N ARG A 52 -9.65 -9.26 10.91
CA ARG A 52 -10.61 -9.10 12.03
C ARG A 52 -9.89 -8.54 13.26
N TYR A 53 -8.96 -7.61 13.04
CA TYR A 53 -8.11 -7.07 14.08
C TYR A 53 -8.50 -5.61 14.35
N ASP A 54 -9.07 -5.36 15.52
CA ASP A 54 -9.31 -4.02 16.03
C ASP A 54 -8.02 -3.39 16.60
N ARG A 55 -8.11 -2.14 17.06
CA ARG A 55 -6.96 -1.43 17.63
C ARG A 55 -6.38 -2.11 18.89
N PRO A 56 -7.18 -2.58 19.87
CA PRO A 56 -6.67 -3.37 20.98
C PRO A 56 -5.89 -4.61 20.55
N ALA A 57 -6.40 -5.36 19.58
CA ALA A 57 -5.71 -6.52 19.03
C ALA A 57 -4.39 -6.14 18.36
N LEU A 58 -4.35 -5.05 17.58
CA LEU A 58 -3.10 -4.54 17.00
C LEU A 58 -2.07 -4.19 18.08
N ILE A 59 -2.46 -3.47 19.15
CA ILE A 59 -1.58 -3.13 20.26
C ILE A 59 -1.04 -4.40 20.94
N ALA A 60 -1.90 -5.39 21.20
CA ALA A 60 -1.49 -6.66 21.77
C ALA A 60 -0.48 -7.40 20.85
N MET A 61 -0.71 -7.39 19.53
CA MET A 61 0.23 -7.96 18.54
C MET A 61 1.57 -7.23 18.56
N MET A 62 1.59 -5.90 18.65
CA MET A 62 2.82 -5.11 18.75
C MET A 62 3.59 -5.43 20.05
N ASN A 63 2.90 -5.63 21.16
CA ASN A 63 3.53 -5.99 22.43
C ASN A 63 4.11 -7.41 22.47
N GLN A 64 3.67 -8.29 21.57
CA GLN A 64 4.19 -9.64 21.39
C GLN A 64 5.21 -9.73 20.24
N ALA A 65 5.35 -8.68 19.45
CA ALA A 65 6.24 -8.68 18.30
C ALA A 65 7.71 -8.74 18.71
N THR A 66 8.46 -9.59 18.03
CA THR A 66 9.91 -9.59 18.07
C THR A 66 10.42 -8.85 16.85
N LEU A 67 11.20 -7.79 17.10
CA LEU A 67 11.87 -7.09 16.01
C LEU A 67 12.98 -7.97 15.44
N GLN A 68 12.98 -8.15 14.14
CA GLN A 68 14.12 -8.72 13.44
C GLN A 68 15.29 -7.74 13.53
N PRO A 69 16.54 -8.23 13.59
CA PRO A 69 17.69 -7.36 13.51
C PRO A 69 17.56 -6.50 12.24
N THR A 70 17.44 -5.18 12.44
CA THR A 70 17.21 -4.25 11.34
C THR A 70 18.45 -4.24 10.46
N LYS A 71 18.41 -5.04 9.42
CA LYS A 71 19.49 -4.95 8.45
C LYS A 71 19.22 -3.77 7.53
N TRP A 72 18.10 -3.77 6.83
CA TRP A 72 17.89 -2.78 5.78
C TRP A 72 16.40 -2.57 5.51
N PHE A 73 15.77 -3.51 4.87
CA PHE A 73 14.41 -3.49 4.39
C PHE A 73 13.71 -4.81 4.75
N ASP A 74 12.51 -4.73 5.33
CA ASP A 74 11.62 -5.86 5.56
C ASP A 74 10.18 -5.39 5.43
N TYR A 75 9.53 -5.75 4.32
CA TYR A 75 8.17 -5.29 4.02
C TYR A 75 7.20 -5.67 5.13
N SER A 76 6.51 -4.69 5.72
CA SER A 76 5.66 -4.92 6.89
C SER A 76 4.32 -4.21 6.80
N ASN A 77 3.24 -4.97 6.57
CA ASN A 77 1.86 -4.49 6.75
C ASN A 77 1.56 -4.16 8.22
N ALA A 78 2.14 -4.91 9.16
CA ALA A 78 2.03 -4.62 10.59
C ALA A 78 2.66 -3.26 10.94
N GLY A 79 3.77 -2.92 10.29
CA GLY A 79 4.39 -1.60 10.42
C GLY A 79 3.48 -0.47 9.94
N PHE A 80 2.79 -0.66 8.81
CA PHE A 80 1.83 0.33 8.29
C PHE A 80 0.56 0.43 9.13
N ALA A 81 0.07 -0.67 9.68
CA ALA A 81 -1.04 -0.63 10.64
C ALA A 81 -0.66 0.19 11.88
N LEU A 82 0.54 0.00 12.43
CA LEU A 82 1.06 0.79 13.55
C LEU A 82 1.28 2.26 13.17
N LEU A 83 1.81 2.54 11.98
CA LEU A 83 1.94 3.91 11.46
C LEU A 83 0.59 4.62 11.41
N GLY A 84 -0.44 3.96 10.88
CA GLY A 84 -1.79 4.50 10.84
C GLY A 84 -2.35 4.80 12.24
N LEU A 85 -2.17 3.89 13.21
CA LEU A 85 -2.57 4.12 14.59
C LEU A 85 -1.83 5.32 15.21
N ALA A 86 -0.53 5.47 14.92
CA ALA A 86 0.24 6.61 15.40
C ALA A 86 -0.26 7.94 14.80
N LEU A 87 -0.62 7.95 13.50
CA LEU A 87 -1.21 9.11 12.85
C LEU A 87 -2.59 9.47 13.40
N GLU A 88 -3.43 8.48 13.70
CA GLU A 88 -4.71 8.69 14.37
C GLU A 88 -4.54 9.36 15.74
N ARG A 89 -3.59 8.89 16.54
CA ARG A 89 -3.28 9.46 17.86
C ARG A 89 -2.74 10.88 17.76
N ALA A 90 -1.80 11.12 16.85
CA ALA A 90 -1.21 12.44 16.64
C ALA A 90 -2.23 13.48 16.15
N SER A 91 -3.19 13.07 15.32
CA SER A 91 -4.17 13.98 14.73
C SER A 91 -5.50 14.06 15.48
N HIS A 92 -5.74 13.17 16.42
CA HIS A 92 -7.04 12.97 17.09
C HIS A 92 -8.19 12.70 16.09
N ARG A 93 -7.90 12.01 15.00
CA ARG A 93 -8.86 11.65 13.94
C ARG A 93 -8.66 10.19 13.54
N ASP A 94 -9.74 9.53 13.15
CA ASP A 94 -9.63 8.18 12.58
C ASP A 94 -8.98 8.19 11.20
N PHE A 95 -8.40 7.06 10.80
CA PHE A 95 -7.64 6.93 9.55
C PHE A 95 -8.46 7.28 8.31
N ALA A 96 -9.74 6.89 8.25
CA ALA A 96 -10.59 7.21 7.11
C ALA A 96 -10.83 8.72 6.99
N THR A 97 -11.05 9.43 8.11
CA THR A 97 -11.15 10.89 8.13
C THR A 97 -9.84 11.54 7.69
N LEU A 98 -8.69 11.03 8.13
CA LEU A 98 -7.38 11.52 7.68
C LEU A 98 -7.21 11.36 6.18
N MET A 99 -7.51 10.18 5.63
CA MET A 99 -7.43 9.92 4.19
C MET A 99 -8.35 10.84 3.40
N ALA A 100 -9.59 10.98 3.84
CA ALA A 100 -10.56 11.86 3.18
C ALA A 100 -10.07 13.32 3.13
N GLN A 101 -9.53 13.84 4.23
CA GLN A 101 -9.15 15.25 4.33
C GLN A 101 -7.76 15.57 3.77
N ARG A 102 -6.81 14.63 3.87
CA ARG A 102 -5.42 14.88 3.52
C ARG A 102 -5.02 14.32 2.15
N VAL A 103 -5.80 13.37 1.64
CA VAL A 103 -5.49 12.70 0.36
C VAL A 103 -6.65 12.83 -0.61
N PHE A 104 -7.85 12.31 -0.28
CA PHE A 104 -8.92 12.20 -1.26
C PHE A 104 -9.45 13.57 -1.70
N ALA A 105 -9.81 14.44 -0.76
CA ALA A 105 -10.31 15.77 -1.10
C ALA A 105 -9.27 16.63 -1.84
N PRO A 106 -7.99 16.75 -1.40
CA PRO A 106 -6.98 17.50 -2.12
C PRO A 106 -6.67 16.95 -3.52
N ALA A 107 -6.75 15.63 -3.71
CA ALA A 107 -6.55 15.00 -5.02
C ALA A 107 -7.82 14.99 -5.89
N GLY A 108 -8.97 15.43 -5.38
CA GLY A 108 -10.24 15.42 -6.09
C GLY A 108 -10.85 14.02 -6.28
N MET A 109 -10.49 13.05 -5.43
CA MET A 109 -10.99 11.67 -5.43
C MET A 109 -12.37 11.63 -4.73
N GLN A 110 -13.44 11.55 -5.50
CA GLN A 110 -14.81 11.69 -4.98
C GLN A 110 -15.42 10.36 -4.54
N ASP A 111 -14.99 9.25 -5.14
CA ASP A 111 -15.51 7.91 -4.89
C ASP A 111 -14.54 7.02 -4.09
N ALA A 112 -13.42 7.61 -3.64
CA ALA A 112 -12.46 6.89 -2.81
C ALA A 112 -12.90 6.81 -1.35
N GLU A 113 -12.72 5.65 -0.76
CA GLU A 113 -13.08 5.39 0.64
C GLU A 113 -12.05 4.50 1.35
N VAL A 114 -12.05 4.54 2.68
CA VAL A 114 -11.45 3.50 3.51
C VAL A 114 -12.56 2.55 3.95
N ALA A 115 -12.49 1.31 3.51
CA ALA A 115 -13.50 0.29 3.80
C ALA A 115 -13.69 0.06 5.30
N ARG A 116 -14.94 0.03 5.76
CA ARG A 116 -15.33 -0.21 7.16
C ARG A 116 -16.41 -1.29 7.22
N HIS A 117 -16.42 -2.11 8.31
CA HIS A 117 -17.42 -3.18 8.48
C HIS A 117 -18.86 -2.69 8.48
N ASN A 118 -19.11 -1.50 9.02
CA ASN A 118 -20.45 -0.97 9.17
C ASN A 118 -20.89 -0.07 8.00
N THR A 119 -20.08 0.05 6.95
CA THR A 119 -20.42 0.81 5.77
C THR A 119 -20.67 -0.16 4.63
N PRO A 120 -21.88 -0.21 4.05
CA PRO A 120 -22.13 -0.99 2.84
C PRO A 120 -21.14 -0.58 1.75
N ALA A 121 -20.68 -1.55 0.98
CA ALA A 121 -19.92 -1.23 -0.23
C ALA A 121 -20.78 -0.37 -1.17
N SER A 122 -20.13 0.52 -1.94
CA SER A 122 -20.82 1.28 -2.99
C SER A 122 -21.65 0.35 -3.88
N PRO A 123 -22.84 0.74 -4.34
CA PRO A 123 -23.62 -0.07 -5.29
C PRO A 123 -22.85 -0.40 -6.59
N THR A 124 -21.83 0.40 -6.90
CA THR A 124 -20.94 0.20 -8.07
C THR A 124 -19.70 -0.64 -7.74
N PHE A 125 -19.58 -1.14 -6.50
CA PHE A 125 -18.46 -1.97 -6.11
C PHE A 125 -18.55 -3.34 -6.81
N THR A 126 -17.54 -3.69 -7.60
CA THR A 126 -17.52 -4.92 -8.37
C THR A 126 -17.19 -6.14 -7.49
N VAL A 127 -17.57 -7.32 -7.94
CA VAL A 127 -17.18 -8.58 -7.30
C VAL A 127 -15.70 -8.85 -7.64
N GLY A 128 -14.91 -9.14 -6.61
CA GLY A 128 -13.52 -9.55 -6.80
C GLY A 128 -13.40 -11.06 -7.05
N TRP A 129 -12.44 -11.47 -7.86
CA TRP A 129 -12.22 -12.85 -8.26
C TRP A 129 -10.81 -13.33 -7.89
N SER A 130 -10.69 -14.54 -7.36
CA SER A 130 -9.38 -15.16 -7.23
C SER A 130 -8.77 -15.44 -8.60
N ALA A 131 -7.45 -15.66 -8.66
CA ALA A 131 -6.77 -16.10 -9.88
C ALA A 131 -7.32 -17.41 -10.47
N SER A 132 -8.03 -18.21 -9.65
CA SER A 132 -8.70 -19.45 -10.09
C SER A 132 -10.14 -19.22 -10.54
N GLY A 133 -10.61 -17.98 -10.66
CA GLY A 133 -11.95 -17.64 -11.16
C GLY A 133 -13.08 -17.83 -10.15
N PHE A 134 -12.80 -17.79 -8.84
CA PHE A 134 -13.83 -17.88 -7.82
C PHE A 134 -14.10 -16.51 -7.17
N PRO A 135 -15.37 -16.15 -6.92
CA PRO A 135 -15.72 -14.91 -6.25
C PRO A 135 -15.14 -14.87 -4.83
N GLN A 136 -14.71 -13.70 -4.40
CA GLN A 136 -14.08 -13.47 -3.11
C GLN A 136 -14.89 -12.48 -2.29
N GLN A 137 -14.93 -12.66 -0.98
CA GLN A 137 -15.44 -11.65 -0.08
C GLN A 137 -14.48 -10.45 -0.07
N PRO A 138 -14.99 -9.21 -0.24
CA PRO A 138 -14.17 -8.01 -0.13
C PRO A 138 -13.51 -7.90 1.24
N TRP A 139 -12.23 -7.57 1.26
CA TRP A 139 -11.52 -7.37 2.51
C TRP A 139 -11.88 -6.03 3.15
N VAL A 140 -12.14 -6.06 4.45
CA VAL A 140 -12.25 -4.90 5.33
C VAL A 140 -11.22 -5.09 6.42
N MET A 141 -10.25 -4.20 6.49
CA MET A 141 -9.00 -4.45 7.19
C MET A 141 -8.93 -3.83 8.59
N ASP A 142 -9.96 -3.09 9.04
CA ASP A 142 -10.04 -2.46 10.36
C ASP A 142 -8.74 -1.74 10.79
N ALA A 143 -8.08 -2.21 11.86
CA ALA A 143 -6.81 -1.63 12.32
C ALA A 143 -5.67 -1.78 11.31
N PHE A 144 -5.78 -2.67 10.32
CA PHE A 144 -4.85 -2.81 9.22
C PHE A 144 -5.25 -2.01 7.96
N ALA A 145 -6.32 -1.21 8.01
CA ALA A 145 -6.71 -0.37 6.88
C ALA A 145 -5.58 0.53 6.34
N PRO A 146 -4.65 1.05 7.17
CA PRO A 146 -3.49 1.80 6.68
C PRO A 146 -2.53 1.00 5.79
N ALA A 147 -2.59 -0.34 5.86
CA ALA A 147 -1.76 -1.22 5.04
C ALA A 147 -2.39 -1.59 3.69
N GLY A 148 -3.71 -1.32 3.46
CA GLY A 148 -4.33 -1.70 2.19
C GLY A 148 -5.85 -1.58 2.14
N GLY A 149 -6.47 -0.83 3.06
CA GLY A 149 -7.94 -0.73 3.17
C GLY A 149 -8.60 0.33 2.29
N VAL A 150 -7.88 1.00 1.40
CA VAL A 150 -8.45 2.00 0.48
C VAL A 150 -9.13 1.30 -0.71
N ARG A 151 -10.31 1.78 -1.05
CA ARG A 151 -11.04 1.47 -2.28
C ARG A 151 -11.17 2.73 -3.10
N ALA A 152 -10.97 2.64 -4.40
CA ALA A 152 -11.05 3.78 -5.30
C ALA A 152 -11.45 3.34 -6.70
N THR A 153 -11.95 4.27 -7.49
CA THR A 153 -12.20 4.07 -8.92
C THR A 153 -10.94 4.35 -9.73
N ILE A 154 -10.92 3.92 -11.00
CA ILE A 154 -9.81 4.25 -11.90
C ILE A 154 -9.70 5.77 -12.13
N VAL A 155 -10.82 6.47 -12.11
CA VAL A 155 -10.88 7.94 -12.25
C VAL A 155 -10.23 8.62 -11.03
N ASP A 156 -10.54 8.16 -9.81
CA ASP A 156 -9.91 8.67 -8.60
C ASP A 156 -8.40 8.43 -8.60
N MET A 157 -7.99 7.21 -8.97
CA MET A 157 -6.57 6.88 -9.01
C MET A 157 -5.81 7.66 -10.10
N ALA A 158 -6.44 8.00 -11.22
CA ALA A 158 -5.87 8.90 -12.22
C ALA A 158 -5.68 10.31 -11.67
N LYS A 159 -6.66 10.86 -10.94
CA LYS A 159 -6.53 12.16 -10.27
C LYS A 159 -5.43 12.15 -9.21
N TYR A 160 -5.34 11.08 -8.42
CA TYR A 160 -4.26 10.89 -7.45
C TYR A 160 -2.88 10.87 -8.12
N ALA A 161 -2.74 10.13 -9.23
CA ALA A 161 -1.51 10.10 -10.01
C ALA A 161 -1.11 11.48 -10.55
N GLN A 162 -2.07 12.24 -11.09
CA GLN A 162 -1.85 13.60 -11.57
C GLN A 162 -1.41 14.54 -10.44
N ALA A 163 -2.07 14.48 -9.27
CA ALA A 163 -1.73 15.29 -8.12
C ALA A 163 -0.31 15.01 -7.59
N LEU A 164 0.10 13.73 -7.58
CA LEU A 164 1.46 13.33 -7.20
C LEU A 164 2.52 13.81 -8.21
N LEU A 165 2.28 13.66 -9.51
CA LEU A 165 3.20 14.12 -10.57
C LEU A 165 3.36 15.65 -10.52
N ALA A 166 2.27 16.37 -10.30
CA ALA A 166 2.28 17.83 -10.17
C ALA A 166 2.92 18.34 -8.87
N GLY A 167 3.23 17.46 -7.91
CA GLY A 167 3.74 17.86 -6.60
C GLY A 167 2.74 18.62 -5.73
N ASN A 168 1.46 18.58 -6.08
CA ASN A 168 0.39 19.32 -5.41
C ASN A 168 -0.22 18.59 -4.20
N LEU A 169 0.21 17.35 -3.96
CA LEU A 169 -0.27 16.55 -2.84
C LEU A 169 0.82 16.44 -1.78
N ALA A 170 0.46 16.72 -0.53
CA ALA A 170 1.38 16.53 0.60
C ALA A 170 1.85 15.07 0.66
N GLY A 171 3.15 14.85 0.79
CA GLY A 171 3.77 13.53 0.75
C GLY A 171 4.35 13.12 -0.60
N SER A 172 4.14 13.91 -1.68
CA SER A 172 4.80 13.67 -2.97
C SER A 172 6.33 13.74 -2.89
N GLU A 173 6.85 14.48 -1.92
CA GLU A 173 8.27 14.54 -1.56
C GLU A 173 8.82 13.21 -0.99
N GLY A 174 7.94 12.33 -0.52
CA GLY A 174 8.30 10.99 -0.03
C GLY A 174 8.55 9.94 -1.12
N MET A 175 8.27 10.26 -2.40
CA MET A 175 8.46 9.34 -3.52
C MET A 175 9.92 9.07 -3.92
N PRO A 176 10.88 10.02 -3.77
CA PRO A 176 12.27 9.74 -4.13
C PRO A 176 12.85 8.54 -3.37
N PRO A 177 13.73 7.76 -4.00
CA PRO A 177 14.36 6.61 -3.38
C PRO A 177 15.36 7.08 -2.29
N LEU A 178 15.14 6.64 -1.06
CA LEU A 178 15.96 7.03 0.10
C LEU A 178 16.88 5.89 0.56
N PHE A 179 16.38 4.65 0.55
CA PHE A 179 17.05 3.51 1.15
C PHE A 179 17.18 2.35 0.16
N ALA A 180 18.23 1.53 0.34
CA ALA A 180 18.41 0.29 -0.38
C ALA A 180 17.37 -0.76 0.08
N THR A 181 17.03 -1.68 -0.81
CA THR A 181 16.28 -2.91 -0.51
C THR A 181 17.21 -4.12 -0.63
N ASP A 182 16.68 -5.32 -0.45
CA ASP A 182 17.43 -6.57 -0.68
C ASP A 182 17.71 -6.83 -2.18
N ASP A 183 16.95 -6.16 -3.06
CA ASP A 183 17.19 -6.18 -4.50
C ASP A 183 18.12 -5.01 -4.87
N PRO A 184 19.30 -5.26 -5.48
CA PRO A 184 20.27 -4.23 -5.84
C PRO A 184 19.73 -3.21 -6.86
N ASP A 185 18.75 -3.59 -7.68
CA ASP A 185 18.10 -2.72 -8.67
C ASP A 185 16.91 -1.95 -8.12
N SER A 186 16.55 -2.18 -6.86
CA SER A 186 15.41 -1.56 -6.20
C SER A 186 15.81 -0.73 -4.99
N ARG A 187 15.10 0.36 -4.78
CA ARG A 187 15.20 1.24 -3.61
C ARG A 187 13.81 1.55 -3.08
N VAL A 188 13.73 1.99 -1.85
CA VAL A 188 12.47 2.42 -1.22
C VAL A 188 12.58 3.85 -0.71
N GLY A 189 11.54 4.63 -0.95
CA GLY A 189 11.30 5.91 -0.32
C GLY A 189 10.34 5.76 0.86
N TYR A 190 9.43 6.72 1.05
CA TYR A 190 8.34 6.58 2.01
C TYR A 190 7.18 5.85 1.32
N ALA A 191 7.13 4.52 1.53
CA ALA A 191 6.19 3.57 0.92
C ALA A 191 6.39 3.29 -0.58
N TRP A 192 7.08 4.14 -1.33
CA TRP A 192 7.27 3.98 -2.76
C TRP A 192 8.53 3.18 -3.08
N PHE A 193 8.40 2.20 -3.96
CA PHE A 193 9.53 1.51 -4.57
C PHE A 193 10.03 2.29 -5.78
N THR A 194 11.33 2.23 -6.01
CA THR A 194 11.97 2.71 -7.25
C THR A 194 12.82 1.61 -7.81
N THR A 195 12.55 1.19 -9.04
CA THR A 195 13.31 0.16 -9.73
C THR A 195 13.85 0.74 -11.05
N ARG A 196 15.08 0.37 -11.40
CA ARG A 196 15.65 0.75 -12.69
C ARG A 196 15.29 -0.27 -13.76
N VAL A 197 14.55 0.17 -14.78
CA VAL A 197 14.11 -0.66 -15.91
C VAL A 197 14.54 0.01 -17.21
N ARG A 198 15.37 -0.66 -18.02
CA ARG A 198 15.90 -0.11 -19.28
C ARG A 198 16.54 1.28 -19.12
N GLY A 199 17.29 1.49 -18.03
CA GLY A 199 17.93 2.76 -17.71
C GLY A 199 17.01 3.85 -17.14
N ARG A 200 15.70 3.61 -17.02
CA ARG A 200 14.70 4.54 -16.47
C ARG A 200 14.41 4.20 -15.02
N GLU A 201 14.25 5.22 -14.19
CA GLU A 201 13.82 5.07 -12.80
C GLU A 201 12.28 5.10 -12.74
N ILE A 202 11.71 3.96 -12.42
CA ILE A 202 10.26 3.78 -12.29
C ILE A 202 9.92 3.73 -10.80
N VAL A 203 9.14 4.70 -10.35
CA VAL A 203 8.57 4.72 -9.00
C VAL A 203 7.24 4.00 -9.01
N TRP A 204 7.01 3.09 -8.07
CA TRP A 204 5.80 2.27 -8.11
C TRP A 204 5.40 1.73 -6.76
N HIS A 205 4.14 1.33 -6.66
CA HIS A 205 3.62 0.46 -5.61
C HIS A 205 2.50 -0.41 -6.20
N ASP A 206 2.39 -1.63 -5.69
CA ASP A 206 1.32 -2.55 -6.05
C ASP A 206 0.61 -3.09 -4.81
N GLY A 207 -0.51 -3.75 -5.02
CA GLY A 207 -1.24 -4.43 -3.98
C GLY A 207 -2.12 -5.53 -4.53
N GLN A 208 -2.34 -6.53 -3.69
CA GLN A 208 -3.23 -7.63 -3.98
C GLN A 208 -4.04 -8.01 -2.76
N SER A 209 -5.33 -8.26 -2.94
CA SER A 209 -6.22 -8.82 -1.95
C SER A 209 -6.78 -10.16 -2.44
N GLY A 210 -7.74 -10.74 -1.72
CA GLY A 210 -8.34 -12.02 -2.13
C GLY A 210 -8.96 -12.01 -3.53
N GLY A 211 -9.45 -10.88 -4.01
CA GLY A 211 -10.15 -10.78 -5.28
C GLY A 211 -9.74 -9.59 -6.17
N PHE A 212 -8.73 -8.82 -5.79
CA PHE A 212 -8.34 -7.62 -6.53
C PHE A 212 -6.83 -7.50 -6.63
N ALA A 213 -6.37 -6.88 -7.70
CA ALA A 213 -4.99 -6.44 -7.84
C ALA A 213 -4.97 -4.99 -8.33
N ALA A 214 -4.00 -4.22 -7.85
CA ALA A 214 -3.82 -2.83 -8.23
C ALA A 214 -2.34 -2.52 -8.36
N MET A 215 -1.99 -1.63 -9.29
CA MET A 215 -0.65 -1.09 -9.41
C MET A 215 -0.70 0.35 -9.90
N MET A 216 0.22 1.13 -9.38
CA MET A 216 0.52 2.47 -9.86
C MET A 216 2.01 2.58 -10.12
N ALA A 217 2.38 3.07 -11.29
CA ALA A 217 3.78 3.25 -11.70
C ALA A 217 3.97 4.62 -12.35
N PHE A 218 5.12 5.25 -12.09
CA PHE A 218 5.46 6.60 -12.53
C PHE A 218 6.83 6.62 -13.21
N ASP A 219 6.92 7.26 -14.35
CA ASP A 219 8.15 7.85 -14.86
C ASP A 219 8.11 9.35 -14.57
N ARG A 220 8.74 9.74 -13.46
CA ARG A 220 8.70 11.13 -12.99
C ARG A 220 9.46 12.08 -13.92
N GLN A 221 10.49 11.59 -14.60
CA GLN A 221 11.25 12.41 -15.55
C GLN A 221 10.40 12.75 -16.78
N ARG A 222 9.55 11.80 -17.21
CA ARG A 222 8.65 11.97 -18.35
C ARG A 222 7.25 12.44 -17.98
N GLN A 223 7.01 12.71 -16.69
CA GLN A 223 5.72 13.16 -16.16
C GLN A 223 4.56 12.24 -16.59
N THR A 224 4.80 10.95 -16.60
CA THR A 224 3.84 9.93 -17.04
C THR A 224 3.58 8.93 -15.93
N ALA A 225 2.33 8.50 -15.81
CA ALA A 225 1.92 7.46 -14.88
C ALA A 225 1.02 6.44 -15.55
N VAL A 226 1.04 5.22 -15.03
CA VAL A 226 0.09 4.15 -15.36
C VAL A 226 -0.57 3.68 -14.07
N VAL A 227 -1.88 3.49 -14.12
CA VAL A 227 -2.66 2.84 -13.07
C VAL A 227 -3.35 1.63 -13.68
N ILE A 228 -3.26 0.50 -13.01
CA ILE A 228 -4.04 -0.71 -13.30
C ILE A 228 -4.85 -1.05 -12.07
N LEU A 229 -6.16 -1.23 -12.25
CA LEU A 229 -7.07 -1.85 -11.29
C LEU A 229 -7.66 -3.10 -11.93
N SER A 230 -7.62 -4.21 -11.22
CA SER A 230 -8.20 -5.48 -11.64
C SER A 230 -9.13 -6.01 -10.56
N ASP A 231 -10.30 -6.47 -10.97
CA ASP A 231 -11.23 -7.22 -10.13
C ASP A 231 -10.87 -8.72 -10.06
N THR A 232 -9.68 -9.08 -10.49
CA THR A 232 -9.11 -10.42 -10.38
C THR A 232 -7.72 -10.33 -9.75
N ALA A 233 -7.43 -11.23 -8.81
CA ALA A 233 -6.15 -11.28 -8.10
C ALA A 233 -5.02 -11.84 -9.01
N TRP A 234 -4.72 -11.16 -10.11
CA TRP A 234 -3.62 -11.48 -11.05
C TRP A 234 -2.44 -10.52 -10.86
N PRO A 235 -1.21 -10.97 -11.09
CA PRO A 235 -0.04 -10.08 -11.05
C PRO A 235 -0.14 -9.00 -12.13
N VAL A 236 -0.15 -7.73 -11.73
CA VAL A 236 -0.29 -6.56 -12.63
C VAL A 236 0.99 -5.73 -12.81
N ILE A 237 2.06 -6.07 -12.08
CA ILE A 237 3.34 -5.33 -12.11
C ILE A 237 3.93 -5.32 -13.52
N GLY A 238 4.14 -6.49 -14.12
CA GLY A 238 4.72 -6.61 -15.46
C GLY A 238 3.91 -5.87 -16.53
N PRO A 239 2.59 -6.05 -16.62
CA PRO A 239 1.74 -5.26 -17.51
C PRO A 239 1.85 -3.76 -17.32
N ALA A 240 1.84 -3.26 -16.08
CA ALA A 240 1.92 -1.82 -15.80
C ALA A 240 3.25 -1.22 -16.26
N ILE A 241 4.37 -1.88 -15.95
CA ILE A 241 5.69 -1.43 -16.39
C ILE A 241 5.78 -1.42 -17.93
N LYS A 242 5.29 -2.45 -18.61
CA LYS A 242 5.26 -2.51 -20.08
C LYS A 242 4.44 -1.37 -20.69
N LEU A 243 3.26 -1.09 -20.13
CA LEU A 243 2.40 0.01 -20.57
C LEU A 243 3.08 1.37 -20.36
N LEU A 244 3.72 1.59 -19.20
CA LEU A 244 4.43 2.83 -18.93
C LEU A 244 5.59 3.07 -19.90
N LEU A 245 6.38 2.04 -20.18
CA LEU A 245 7.47 2.11 -21.14
C LEU A 245 6.97 2.37 -22.57
N ALA A 246 5.89 1.72 -22.99
CA ALA A 246 5.28 1.91 -24.31
C ALA A 246 4.63 3.29 -24.49
N ALA A 247 4.04 3.85 -23.42
CA ALA A 247 3.44 5.19 -23.46
C ALA A 247 4.48 6.31 -23.67
N THR A 248 5.74 6.04 -23.35
CA THR A 248 6.85 7.01 -23.46
C THR A 248 8.09 6.34 -24.06
N PRO A 249 8.07 5.92 -25.35
CA PRO A 249 9.20 5.26 -25.96
C PRO A 249 10.45 6.19 -25.97
N ASP A 250 11.61 5.60 -25.85
CA ASP A 250 12.86 6.36 -26.03
C ASP A 250 13.00 6.78 -27.48
N GLU A 251 13.67 7.93 -27.73
CA GLU A 251 13.81 8.47 -29.10
C GLU A 251 14.40 7.45 -30.08
N GLN A 252 15.21 6.53 -29.61
CA GLN A 252 15.84 5.47 -30.39
C GLN A 252 14.84 4.35 -30.75
N GLU A 253 13.96 3.97 -29.83
CA GLU A 253 12.86 3.02 -30.11
C GLU A 253 11.85 3.62 -31.09
N ALA A 254 11.47 4.89 -30.89
CA ALA A 254 10.57 5.62 -31.78
C ALA A 254 11.12 5.84 -33.20
N ARG A 255 12.44 5.79 -33.40
CA ARG A 255 13.07 5.81 -34.76
C ARG A 255 13.04 4.44 -35.42
N ASN A 256 13.20 3.37 -34.66
CA ASN A 256 13.23 2.00 -35.21
C ASN A 256 11.82 1.52 -35.61
N GLU A 257 10.75 2.02 -34.97
CA GLU A 257 9.36 1.71 -35.36
C GLU A 257 8.89 2.48 -36.63
N ARG A 258 9.63 3.51 -37.06
CA ARG A 258 9.31 4.31 -38.26
C ARG A 258 10.06 3.91 -39.49
N ASN A 259 10.99 2.96 -39.38
CA ASN A 259 11.76 2.36 -40.48
C ASN A 259 11.32 0.90 -40.72
#